data_fa9c651de6e4ffb736cbcaef76aa6fe2
#
_entry.id   fa9c651de6e4ffb736cbcaef76aa6fe2
#
_cell.length_a   1.000
_cell.length_b   1.000
_cell.length_c   1.000
_cell.angle_alpha   90.00
_cell.angle_beta   90.00
_cell.angle_gamma   90.00
#
_symmetry.space_group_name_H-M   'P 1'
#
loop_
_entity.id
_entity.type
_entity.pdbx_description
1 polymer ?
#
loop_
_entity_poly.entity_id
_entity_poly.type
_entity_poly.pdbx_seq_one_letter_code
_entity_poly.pdbx_strand_id
1 'polypeptide(L)'
;MAPAPSSCDRQQVLGMPVDACPNVLAAAVELHRTGGGQLVTLNAEMTMTALAQPELGQAIRAADLVIPDGAGVVWALRRQGIRVRRSPGIELAHDLLAHAAQRSWRVALVGASPAVMGQLCEKLPQDHPGLQLVMAVHGFQAPEAWPELEQQLLKLKPDLVLAALGVPRQETWIQRLHQNQSGLWMGVGGSFDVWSGQKKRAPQWMGALQIEWLYRLLQEPSRWRRMLSLPQFAWAVISGNPPRPAKQRPEAGKRPG
;
A
#
# COMPACT_ATOMS: atom_id res chain seq x y z
N MET A 1 13.58 13.21 -3.51
CA MET A 1 13.21 12.36 -2.37
C MET A 1 12.63 13.28 -1.32
N ALA A 2 11.33 13.18 -1.03
CA ALA A 2 10.70 13.99 0.01
C ALA A 2 11.33 13.65 1.36
N PRO A 3 11.56 14.61 2.27
CA PRO A 3 12.00 14.31 3.61
C PRO A 3 10.89 13.55 4.35
N ALA A 4 11.28 12.50 5.08
CA ALA A 4 10.35 11.81 5.98
C ALA A 4 9.73 12.81 7.00
N PRO A 5 8.49 12.54 7.50
CA PRO A 5 7.96 13.32 8.62
C PRO A 5 8.98 13.44 9.74
N SER A 6 9.10 14.60 10.35
CA SER A 6 10.17 14.97 11.31
C SER A 6 10.34 14.04 12.52
N SER A 7 9.40 13.11 12.73
CA SER A 7 9.41 12.09 13.80
C SER A 7 9.88 10.70 13.36
N CYS A 8 10.29 10.50 12.11
CA CYS A 8 10.63 9.18 11.56
C CYS A 8 12.06 9.17 11.02
N ASP A 9 12.80 8.09 11.31
CA ASP A 9 14.12 7.85 10.72
C ASP A 9 13.98 7.01 9.46
N ARG A 10 14.35 7.59 8.30
CA ARG A 10 14.31 6.87 7.02
C ARG A 10 15.51 5.93 6.89
N GLN A 11 15.22 4.66 6.80
CA GLN A 11 16.15 3.55 6.64
C GLN A 11 16.03 2.93 5.26
N GLN A 12 16.82 1.89 4.96
CA GLN A 12 16.73 1.17 3.70
C GLN A 12 16.72 -0.35 3.92
N VAL A 13 15.88 -1.05 3.15
CA VAL A 13 15.89 -2.51 3.04
C VAL A 13 15.98 -2.87 1.57
N LEU A 14 17.11 -3.49 1.16
CA LEU A 14 17.39 -3.85 -0.23
C LEU A 14 17.20 -2.68 -1.21
N GLY A 15 17.61 -1.46 -0.83
CA GLY A 15 17.49 -0.24 -1.64
C GLY A 15 16.08 0.38 -1.70
N MET A 16 15.13 -0.13 -0.93
CA MET A 16 13.82 0.49 -0.73
C MET A 16 13.79 1.26 0.59
N PRO A 17 13.25 2.50 0.62
CA PRO A 17 13.14 3.26 1.86
C PRO A 17 12.15 2.59 2.80
N VAL A 18 12.39 2.75 4.11
CA VAL A 18 11.46 2.35 5.18
C VAL A 18 11.58 3.36 6.32
N ASP A 19 10.48 3.94 6.72
CA ASP A 19 10.43 4.93 7.77
C ASP A 19 10.18 4.27 9.12
N ALA A 20 11.16 4.37 10.02
CA ALA A 20 11.09 3.89 11.39
C ALA A 20 10.40 4.95 12.26
N CYS A 21 9.07 4.92 12.30
CA CYS A 21 8.26 5.86 13.05
C CYS A 21 7.85 5.29 14.41
N PRO A 22 7.99 6.04 15.52
CA PRO A 22 7.46 5.64 16.83
C PRO A 22 5.93 5.51 16.84
N ASN A 23 5.24 6.39 16.10
CA ASN A 23 3.80 6.39 15.91
C ASN A 23 3.48 6.69 14.45
N VAL A 24 3.08 5.64 13.71
CA VAL A 24 2.82 5.72 12.27
C VAL A 24 1.56 6.54 11.95
N LEU A 25 0.50 6.44 12.77
CA LEU A 25 -0.70 7.25 12.58
C LEU A 25 -0.38 8.74 12.73
N ALA A 26 0.37 9.10 13.77
CA ALA A 26 0.79 10.50 13.98
C ALA A 26 1.65 11.00 12.81
N ALA A 27 2.56 10.18 12.29
CA ALA A 27 3.37 10.52 11.12
C ALA A 27 2.52 10.73 9.85
N ALA A 28 1.52 9.88 9.61
CA ALA A 28 0.60 10.03 8.50
C ALA A 28 -0.27 11.29 8.62
N VAL A 29 -0.78 11.59 9.82
CA VAL A 29 -1.56 12.82 10.08
C VAL A 29 -0.69 14.07 9.91
N GLU A 30 0.57 14.03 10.34
CA GLU A 30 1.52 15.14 10.13
C GLU A 30 1.82 15.31 8.64
N LEU A 31 2.00 14.22 7.89
CA LEU A 31 2.17 14.28 6.44
C LEU A 31 0.96 14.95 5.76
N HIS A 32 -0.28 14.61 6.17
CA HIS A 32 -1.47 15.30 5.68
C HIS A 32 -1.42 16.81 5.97
N ARG A 33 -1.06 17.19 7.19
CA ARG A 33 -0.98 18.60 7.63
C ARG A 33 0.06 19.41 6.84
N THR A 34 1.13 18.77 6.37
CA THR A 34 2.24 19.41 5.63
C THR A 34 2.07 19.40 4.12
N GLY A 35 0.90 18.99 3.62
CA GLY A 35 0.57 19.00 2.19
C GLY A 35 0.13 17.67 1.61
N GLY A 36 0.20 16.59 2.39
CA GLY A 36 -0.18 15.27 1.94
C GLY A 36 0.96 14.51 1.26
N GLY A 37 0.65 13.36 0.67
CA GLY A 37 1.64 12.54 -0.02
C GLY A 37 1.24 11.08 -0.18
N GLN A 38 2.12 10.30 -0.82
CA GLN A 38 1.96 8.87 -0.99
C GLN A 38 2.48 8.11 0.24
N LEU A 39 1.62 7.25 0.80
CA LEU A 39 1.94 6.32 1.86
C LEU A 39 2.00 4.90 1.30
N VAL A 40 3.11 4.21 1.51
CA VAL A 40 3.36 2.83 1.06
C VAL A 40 3.53 1.90 2.26
N THR A 41 2.88 0.73 2.21
CA THR A 41 2.99 -0.33 3.22
C THR A 41 3.91 -1.42 2.70
N LEU A 42 5.21 -1.31 3.01
CA LEU A 42 6.23 -2.17 2.42
C LEU A 42 6.32 -3.53 3.11
N ASN A 43 6.25 -4.59 2.32
CA ASN A 43 6.50 -5.97 2.77
C ASN A 43 7.53 -6.68 1.88
N ALA A 44 7.94 -7.89 2.25
CA ALA A 44 8.96 -8.65 1.53
C ALA A 44 8.58 -8.95 0.07
N GLU A 45 7.32 -9.32 -0.20
CA GLU A 45 6.81 -9.58 -1.55
C GLU A 45 6.91 -8.31 -2.41
N MET A 46 6.43 -7.18 -1.89
CA MET A 46 6.49 -5.88 -2.58
C MET A 46 7.93 -5.45 -2.83
N THR A 47 8.84 -5.65 -1.86
CA THR A 47 10.27 -5.36 -2.02
C THR A 47 10.88 -6.15 -3.17
N MET A 48 10.63 -7.46 -3.22
CA MET A 48 11.14 -8.31 -4.31
C MET A 48 10.54 -7.95 -5.67
N THR A 49 9.25 -7.61 -5.71
CA THR A 49 8.58 -7.12 -6.92
C THR A 49 9.19 -5.79 -7.39
N ALA A 50 9.49 -4.88 -6.46
CA ALA A 50 10.12 -3.59 -6.77
C ALA A 50 11.54 -3.70 -7.32
N LEU A 51 12.29 -4.72 -6.88
CA LEU A 51 13.61 -5.04 -7.47
C LEU A 51 13.50 -5.56 -8.90
N ALA A 52 12.43 -6.29 -9.22
CA ALA A 52 12.18 -6.84 -10.55
C ALA A 52 11.51 -5.83 -11.50
N GLN A 53 10.75 -4.88 -10.97
CA GLN A 53 9.95 -3.90 -11.74
C GLN A 53 10.39 -2.46 -11.40
N PRO A 54 11.17 -1.81 -12.28
CA PRO A 54 11.73 -0.49 -12.03
C PRO A 54 10.70 0.59 -11.69
N GLU A 55 9.53 0.56 -12.32
CA GLU A 55 8.44 1.53 -12.10
C GLU A 55 7.91 1.46 -10.66
N LEU A 56 7.66 0.24 -10.14
CA LEU A 56 7.27 0.05 -8.75
C LEU A 56 8.38 0.53 -7.80
N GLY A 57 9.64 0.17 -8.12
CA GLY A 57 10.79 0.60 -7.33
C GLY A 57 10.92 2.13 -7.28
N GLN A 58 10.63 2.82 -8.38
CA GLN A 58 10.60 4.29 -8.43
C GLN A 58 9.45 4.85 -7.59
N ALA A 59 8.24 4.28 -7.70
CA ALA A 59 7.08 4.69 -6.93
C ALA A 59 7.35 4.60 -5.42
N ILE A 60 7.92 3.47 -4.96
CA ILE A 60 8.26 3.29 -3.54
C ILE A 60 9.35 4.26 -3.09
N ARG A 61 10.39 4.49 -3.90
CA ARG A 61 11.48 5.43 -3.56
C ARG A 61 11.03 6.89 -3.54
N ALA A 62 10.02 7.23 -4.31
CA ALA A 62 9.43 8.57 -4.37
C ALA A 62 8.39 8.81 -3.27
N ALA A 63 7.88 7.75 -2.62
CA ALA A 63 6.85 7.85 -1.61
C ALA A 63 7.29 8.68 -0.39
N ASP A 64 6.37 9.47 0.14
CA ASP A 64 6.59 10.40 1.25
C ASP A 64 6.69 9.69 2.59
N LEU A 65 5.93 8.59 2.77
CA LEU A 65 5.96 7.75 3.96
C LEU A 65 5.92 6.28 3.56
N VAL A 66 6.93 5.49 3.98
CA VAL A 66 7.03 4.06 3.69
C VAL A 66 7.11 3.28 4.99
N ILE A 67 6.03 2.60 5.38
CA ILE A 67 5.95 1.90 6.66
C ILE A 67 6.24 0.39 6.54
N PRO A 68 6.85 -0.24 7.57
CA PRO A 68 7.12 -1.67 7.59
C PRO A 68 5.86 -2.48 7.90
N ASP A 69 5.14 -2.96 6.89
CA ASP A 69 3.93 -3.78 7.05
C ASP A 69 4.26 -5.26 7.34
N GLY A 70 5.24 -5.81 6.65
CA GLY A 70 5.55 -7.23 6.72
C GLY A 70 6.61 -7.60 7.76
N ALA A 71 6.47 -8.80 8.34
CA ALA A 71 7.44 -9.40 9.26
C ALA A 71 8.87 -9.45 8.68
N GLY A 72 9.00 -9.74 7.38
CA GLY A 72 10.29 -9.78 6.69
C GLY A 72 11.02 -8.44 6.71
N VAL A 73 10.33 -7.34 6.44
CA VAL A 73 10.93 -6.00 6.47
C VAL A 73 11.36 -5.61 7.88
N VAL A 74 10.54 -5.89 8.90
CA VAL A 74 10.89 -5.69 10.31
C VAL A 74 12.12 -6.53 10.70
N TRP A 75 12.18 -7.79 10.27
CA TRP A 75 13.31 -8.67 10.51
C TRP A 75 14.59 -8.12 9.85
N ALA A 76 14.51 -7.64 8.60
CA ALA A 76 15.65 -7.05 7.90
C ALA A 76 16.19 -5.81 8.64
N LEU A 77 15.32 -4.91 9.12
CA LEU A 77 15.71 -3.75 9.91
C LEU A 77 16.34 -4.14 11.25
N ARG A 78 15.80 -5.15 11.93
CA ARG A 78 16.39 -5.66 13.19
C ARG A 78 17.80 -6.22 13.00
N ARG A 79 18.08 -6.86 11.86
CA ARG A 79 19.44 -7.29 11.52
C ARG A 79 20.42 -6.13 11.34
N GLN A 80 19.92 -4.95 10.99
CA GLN A 80 20.71 -3.70 10.90
C GLN A 80 20.82 -2.99 12.27
N GLY A 81 20.30 -3.57 13.34
CA GLY A 81 20.29 -2.97 14.68
C GLY A 81 19.12 -2.00 14.91
N ILE A 82 18.20 -1.85 13.94
CA ILE A 82 17.11 -0.89 13.99
C ILE A 82 15.86 -1.57 14.59
N ARG A 83 15.38 -1.00 15.71
CA ARG A 83 14.18 -1.49 16.38
C ARG A 83 12.94 -0.77 15.89
N VAL A 84 12.11 -1.49 15.14
CA VAL A 84 10.80 -1.01 14.67
C VAL A 84 9.70 -1.97 15.08
N ARG A 85 8.50 -1.45 15.24
CA ARG A 85 7.29 -2.25 15.34
C ARG A 85 6.73 -2.49 13.94
N ARG A 86 6.17 -3.66 13.71
CA ARG A 86 5.37 -3.92 12.53
C ARG A 86 4.14 -3.03 12.55
N SER A 87 3.85 -2.38 11.43
CA SER A 87 2.68 -1.52 11.25
C SER A 87 1.83 -2.06 10.10
N PRO A 88 0.86 -2.96 10.39
CA PRO A 88 0.02 -3.52 9.34
C PRO A 88 -0.77 -2.45 8.61
N GLY A 89 -0.69 -2.42 7.28
CA GLY A 89 -1.36 -1.41 6.47
C GLY A 89 -2.87 -1.38 6.66
N ILE A 90 -3.50 -2.54 6.87
CA ILE A 90 -4.94 -2.62 7.14
C ILE A 90 -5.33 -1.94 8.46
N GLU A 91 -4.49 -1.99 9.48
CA GLU A 91 -4.72 -1.33 10.77
C GLU A 91 -4.54 0.17 10.63
N LEU A 92 -3.44 0.62 10.01
CA LEU A 92 -3.23 2.04 9.77
C LEU A 92 -4.36 2.65 8.93
N ALA A 93 -4.79 1.99 7.86
CA ALA A 93 -5.89 2.50 7.04
C ALA A 93 -7.21 2.56 7.80
N HIS A 94 -7.48 1.61 8.72
CA HIS A 94 -8.65 1.64 9.60
C HIS A 94 -8.56 2.81 10.60
N ASP A 95 -7.39 3.04 11.20
CA ASP A 95 -7.17 4.15 12.11
C ASP A 95 -7.28 5.51 11.39
N LEU A 96 -6.82 5.60 10.14
CA LEU A 96 -6.99 6.78 9.29
C LEU A 96 -8.47 7.03 8.96
N LEU A 97 -9.28 6.00 8.73
CA LEU A 97 -10.73 6.16 8.54
C LEU A 97 -11.42 6.67 9.81
N ALA A 98 -11.05 6.15 10.97
CA ALA A 98 -11.56 6.64 12.26
C ALA A 98 -11.15 8.10 12.50
N HIS A 99 -9.89 8.46 12.20
CA HIS A 99 -9.42 9.83 12.29
C HIS A 99 -10.16 10.76 11.29
N ALA A 100 -10.36 10.30 10.05
CA ALA A 100 -11.09 11.01 9.01
C ALA A 100 -12.54 11.33 9.43
N ALA A 101 -13.24 10.37 10.04
CA ALA A 101 -14.59 10.57 10.57
C ALA A 101 -14.64 11.64 11.66
N GLN A 102 -13.66 11.65 12.59
CA GLN A 102 -13.55 12.64 13.67
C GLN A 102 -13.20 14.04 13.17
N ARG A 103 -12.49 14.15 12.07
CA ARG A 103 -11.98 15.41 11.52
C ARG A 103 -12.73 15.88 10.28
N SER A 104 -13.83 15.20 9.93
CA SER A 104 -14.62 15.50 8.74
C SER A 104 -13.79 15.51 7.44
N TRP A 105 -12.78 14.64 7.36
CA TRP A 105 -11.99 14.47 6.17
C TRP A 105 -12.81 13.86 5.03
N ARG A 106 -12.56 14.33 3.84
CA ARG A 106 -13.17 13.83 2.61
C ARG A 106 -12.42 12.59 2.15
N VAL A 107 -13.10 11.45 2.14
CA VAL A 107 -12.49 10.15 1.83
C VAL A 107 -12.94 9.66 0.46
N ALA A 108 -11.99 9.16 -0.33
CA ALA A 108 -12.26 8.49 -1.60
C ALA A 108 -11.76 7.04 -1.55
N LEU A 109 -12.57 6.11 -2.04
CA LEU A 109 -12.25 4.70 -2.18
C LEU A 109 -12.18 4.33 -3.65
N VAL A 110 -11.08 3.70 -4.08
CA VAL A 110 -10.88 3.31 -5.48
C VAL A 110 -10.37 1.87 -5.56
N GLY A 111 -11.04 1.02 -6.31
CA GLY A 111 -10.58 -0.36 -6.53
C GLY A 111 -11.53 -1.42 -6.01
N ALA A 112 -11.03 -2.64 -5.81
CA ALA A 112 -11.78 -3.85 -5.48
C ALA A 112 -12.88 -4.21 -6.51
N SER A 113 -13.69 -5.23 -6.21
CA SER A 113 -14.82 -5.63 -7.06
C SER A 113 -16.05 -4.74 -6.83
N PRO A 114 -17.03 -4.72 -7.77
CA PRO A 114 -18.27 -4.00 -7.57
C PRO A 114 -19.01 -4.43 -6.28
N ALA A 115 -19.04 -5.73 -6.01
CA ALA A 115 -19.71 -6.28 -4.82
C ALA A 115 -19.02 -5.83 -3.52
N VAL A 116 -17.67 -5.85 -3.48
CA VAL A 116 -16.88 -5.34 -2.33
C VAL A 116 -17.14 -3.87 -2.11
N MET A 117 -17.10 -3.06 -3.19
CA MET A 117 -17.31 -1.62 -3.09
C MET A 117 -18.71 -1.28 -2.59
N GLY A 118 -19.75 -1.96 -3.07
CA GLY A 118 -21.12 -1.78 -2.58
C GLY A 118 -21.25 -2.03 -1.08
N GLN A 119 -20.68 -3.17 -0.60
CA GLN A 119 -20.67 -3.49 0.83
C GLN A 119 -19.88 -2.47 1.67
N LEU A 120 -18.78 -1.92 1.15
CA LEU A 120 -18.02 -0.88 1.85
C LEU A 120 -18.81 0.42 1.99
N CYS A 121 -19.54 0.83 0.96
CA CYS A 121 -20.39 2.03 1.01
C CYS A 121 -21.48 1.93 2.09
N GLU A 122 -21.95 0.72 2.38
CA GLU A 122 -22.94 0.48 3.43
C GLU A 122 -22.30 0.38 4.82
N LYS A 123 -21.18 -0.36 4.95
CA LYS A 123 -20.57 -0.67 6.25
C LYS A 123 -19.73 0.45 6.82
N LEU A 124 -18.89 1.09 6.02
CA LEU A 124 -17.95 2.09 6.54
C LEU A 124 -18.61 3.28 7.22
N PRO A 125 -19.76 3.83 6.75
CA PRO A 125 -20.48 4.87 7.50
C PRO A 125 -21.08 4.38 8.82
N GLN A 126 -21.39 3.06 8.94
CA GLN A 126 -21.87 2.45 10.18
C GLN A 126 -20.72 2.25 11.17
N ASP A 127 -19.57 1.74 10.69
CA ASP A 127 -18.36 1.49 11.50
C ASP A 127 -17.68 2.81 11.89
N HIS A 128 -17.81 3.86 11.08
CA HIS A 128 -17.21 5.17 11.28
C HIS A 128 -18.25 6.29 11.12
N PRO A 129 -19.12 6.54 12.12
CA PRO A 129 -20.11 7.60 12.06
C PRO A 129 -19.46 8.97 11.83
N GLY A 130 -19.99 9.73 10.87
CA GLY A 130 -19.43 11.01 10.47
C GLY A 130 -18.41 10.95 9.32
N LEU A 131 -18.09 9.76 8.80
CA LEU A 131 -17.21 9.60 7.65
C LEU A 131 -17.80 10.28 6.40
N GLN A 132 -17.04 11.18 5.78
CA GLN A 132 -17.44 11.85 4.55
C GLN A 132 -16.90 11.11 3.33
N LEU A 133 -17.63 10.11 2.86
CA LEU A 133 -17.28 9.37 1.65
C LEU A 133 -17.69 10.19 0.42
N VAL A 134 -16.72 10.84 -0.24
CA VAL A 134 -16.97 11.74 -1.38
C VAL A 134 -16.88 11.03 -2.74
N MET A 135 -16.21 9.88 -2.79
CA MET A 135 -16.12 9.03 -3.98
C MET A 135 -15.91 7.57 -3.60
N ALA A 136 -16.59 6.66 -4.30
CA ALA A 136 -16.40 5.23 -4.17
C ALA A 136 -16.52 4.57 -5.55
N VAL A 137 -15.40 4.07 -6.09
CA VAL A 137 -15.32 3.51 -7.46
C VAL A 137 -14.64 2.16 -7.44
N HIS A 138 -15.31 1.13 -7.97
CA HIS A 138 -14.71 -0.20 -8.09
C HIS A 138 -13.63 -0.26 -9.19
N GLY A 139 -12.69 -1.20 -9.08
CA GLY A 139 -11.52 -1.31 -9.96
C GLY A 139 -11.78 -1.94 -11.34
N PHE A 140 -13.00 -2.44 -11.59
CA PHE A 140 -13.41 -3.11 -12.82
C PHE A 140 -14.14 -2.15 -13.76
N GLN A 141 -13.57 -0.97 -13.96
CA GLN A 141 -14.05 0.01 -14.93
C GLN A 141 -13.49 -0.29 -16.31
N ALA A 142 -14.23 0.10 -17.35
CA ALA A 142 -13.71 0.09 -18.72
C ALA A 142 -12.47 1.01 -18.79
N PRO A 143 -11.44 0.66 -19.56
CA PRO A 143 -10.22 1.48 -19.67
C PRO A 143 -10.50 2.93 -20.04
N GLU A 144 -11.51 3.19 -20.86
CA GLU A 144 -11.92 4.50 -21.37
C GLU A 144 -12.56 5.38 -20.29
N ALA A 145 -13.10 4.77 -19.23
CA ALA A 145 -13.73 5.49 -18.13
C ALA A 145 -12.70 6.06 -17.11
N TRP A 146 -11.51 5.48 -17.03
CA TRP A 146 -10.51 5.88 -16.05
C TRP A 146 -10.10 7.37 -16.11
N PRO A 147 -9.85 7.96 -17.30
CA PRO A 147 -9.45 9.37 -17.36
C PRO A 147 -10.48 10.31 -16.76
N GLU A 148 -11.78 10.07 -16.99
CA GLU A 148 -12.85 10.88 -16.43
C GLU A 148 -12.97 10.70 -14.91
N LEU A 149 -12.92 9.46 -14.43
CA LEU A 149 -12.95 9.13 -13.00
C LEU A 149 -11.77 9.75 -12.24
N GLU A 150 -10.57 9.72 -12.83
CA GLU A 150 -9.39 10.38 -12.28
C GLU A 150 -9.56 11.89 -12.20
N GLN A 151 -10.09 12.52 -13.24
CA GLN A 151 -10.39 13.96 -13.22
C GLN A 151 -11.42 14.32 -12.15
N GLN A 152 -12.47 13.52 -11.99
CA GLN A 152 -13.47 13.70 -10.95
C GLN A 152 -12.83 13.59 -9.55
N LEU A 153 -12.00 12.56 -9.33
CA LEU A 153 -11.27 12.36 -8.09
C LEU A 153 -10.40 13.59 -7.75
N LEU A 154 -9.64 14.08 -8.73
CA LEU A 154 -8.76 15.24 -8.54
C LEU A 154 -9.54 16.54 -8.25
N LYS A 155 -10.69 16.73 -8.88
CA LYS A 155 -11.60 17.88 -8.61
C LYS A 155 -12.19 17.83 -7.21
N LEU A 156 -12.45 16.63 -6.68
CA LEU A 156 -12.99 16.45 -5.34
C LEU A 156 -11.96 16.80 -4.25
N LYS A 157 -10.66 16.78 -4.52
CA LYS A 157 -9.59 17.07 -3.56
C LYS A 157 -9.80 16.34 -2.22
N PRO A 158 -9.83 15.00 -2.22
CA PRO A 158 -10.05 14.25 -0.99
C PRO A 158 -8.84 14.41 -0.04
N ASP A 159 -9.11 14.38 1.27
CA ASP A 159 -8.08 14.37 2.30
C ASP A 159 -7.42 12.99 2.44
N LEU A 160 -8.17 11.92 2.12
CA LEU A 160 -7.68 10.55 2.16
C LEU A 160 -8.18 9.77 0.93
N VAL A 161 -7.25 9.20 0.18
CA VAL A 161 -7.53 8.25 -0.92
C VAL A 161 -7.01 6.88 -0.55
N LEU A 162 -7.90 5.89 -0.49
CA LEU A 162 -7.54 4.49 -0.30
C LEU A 162 -7.72 3.74 -1.63
N ALA A 163 -6.61 3.16 -2.14
CA ALA A 163 -6.61 2.47 -3.42
C ALA A 163 -6.39 0.95 -3.25
N ALA A 164 -7.31 0.14 -3.75
CA ALA A 164 -7.29 -1.32 -3.75
C ALA A 164 -7.23 -1.87 -5.19
N LEU A 165 -6.21 -1.47 -5.95
CA LEU A 165 -5.98 -1.87 -7.34
C LEU A 165 -4.97 -3.02 -7.47
N GLY A 166 -4.35 -3.41 -6.34
CA GLY A 166 -3.29 -4.41 -6.26
C GLY A 166 -1.92 -3.89 -6.66
N VAL A 167 -0.87 -4.53 -6.10
CA VAL A 167 0.55 -4.26 -6.43
C VAL A 167 0.87 -4.90 -7.79
N PRO A 168 1.55 -4.19 -8.70
CA PRO A 168 2.17 -2.85 -8.59
C PRO A 168 1.25 -1.69 -8.97
N ARG A 169 0.08 -1.98 -9.54
CA ARG A 169 -0.81 -0.99 -10.18
C ARG A 169 -1.21 0.14 -9.24
N GLN A 170 -1.53 -0.16 -7.98
CA GLN A 170 -1.97 0.87 -7.04
C GLN A 170 -0.86 1.88 -6.71
N GLU A 171 0.38 1.45 -6.49
CA GLU A 171 1.49 2.34 -6.16
C GLU A 171 1.86 3.26 -7.33
N THR A 172 1.93 2.72 -8.54
CA THR A 172 2.24 3.51 -9.73
C THR A 172 1.10 4.45 -10.11
N TRP A 173 -0.16 4.02 -9.92
CA TRP A 173 -1.35 4.85 -10.13
C TRP A 173 -1.38 6.01 -9.14
N ILE A 174 -1.16 5.76 -7.85
CA ILE A 174 -1.07 6.79 -6.83
C ILE A 174 0.06 7.76 -7.16
N GLN A 175 1.28 7.26 -7.42
CA GLN A 175 2.43 8.11 -7.75
C GLN A 175 2.14 9.09 -8.88
N ARG A 176 1.43 8.64 -9.91
CA ARG A 176 1.08 9.49 -11.05
C ARG A 176 0.08 10.59 -10.70
N LEU A 177 -0.90 10.30 -9.83
CA LEU A 177 -2.00 11.23 -9.56
C LEU A 177 -1.74 12.19 -8.42
N HIS A 178 -1.02 11.75 -7.35
CA HIS A 178 -0.88 12.58 -6.16
C HIS A 178 0.10 13.75 -6.32
N GLN A 179 0.96 13.77 -7.36
CA GLN A 179 2.09 14.72 -7.50
C GLN A 179 1.73 16.20 -7.35
N ASN A 180 0.47 16.58 -7.65
CA ASN A 180 -0.01 17.96 -7.53
C ASN A 180 -1.28 18.04 -6.67
N GLN A 181 -1.45 17.10 -5.75
CA GLN A 181 -2.64 16.99 -4.92
C GLN A 181 -2.25 17.01 -3.44
N SER A 182 -3.04 17.70 -2.64
CA SER A 182 -3.02 17.56 -1.19
C SER A 182 -3.72 16.26 -0.78
N GLY A 183 -3.59 15.88 0.49
CA GLY A 183 -4.21 14.69 1.07
C GLY A 183 -3.28 13.47 1.05
N LEU A 184 -3.70 12.45 1.80
CA LEU A 184 -2.98 11.17 1.90
C LEU A 184 -3.48 10.19 0.86
N TRP A 185 -2.55 9.54 0.18
CA TRP A 185 -2.84 8.53 -0.84
C TRP A 185 -2.19 7.21 -0.44
N MET A 186 -2.98 6.18 -0.17
CA MET A 186 -2.50 4.92 0.36
C MET A 186 -3.01 3.72 -0.43
N GLY A 187 -2.09 2.84 -0.85
CA GLY A 187 -2.42 1.53 -1.39
C GLY A 187 -2.79 0.56 -0.26
N VAL A 188 -4.00 0.00 -0.29
CA VAL A 188 -4.53 -0.88 0.77
C VAL A 188 -4.71 -2.33 0.33
N GLY A 189 -4.51 -2.64 -0.96
CA GLY A 189 -4.60 -4.00 -1.49
C GLY A 189 -5.89 -4.72 -1.10
N GLY A 190 -5.76 -5.89 -0.47
CA GLY A 190 -6.91 -6.72 -0.07
C GLY A 190 -7.63 -6.27 1.20
N SER A 191 -7.36 -5.09 1.75
CA SER A 191 -8.04 -4.61 2.97
C SER A 191 -9.55 -4.42 2.74
N PHE A 192 -9.94 -4.01 1.54
CA PHE A 192 -11.33 -3.84 1.17
C PHE A 192 -12.11 -5.16 1.20
N ASP A 193 -11.51 -6.26 0.75
CA ASP A 193 -12.11 -7.59 0.83
C ASP A 193 -12.36 -8.03 2.29
N VAL A 194 -11.47 -7.63 3.20
CA VAL A 194 -11.59 -7.94 4.64
C VAL A 194 -12.67 -7.09 5.29
N TRP A 195 -12.69 -5.78 5.04
CA TRP A 195 -13.67 -4.87 5.64
C TRP A 195 -15.08 -5.12 5.12
N SER A 196 -15.24 -5.49 3.84
CA SER A 196 -16.53 -5.90 3.29
C SER A 196 -17.05 -7.21 3.90
N GLY A 197 -16.17 -8.03 4.51
CA GLY A 197 -16.51 -9.34 5.05
C GLY A 197 -16.39 -10.49 4.03
N GLN A 198 -15.99 -10.21 2.79
CA GLN A 198 -15.79 -11.27 1.78
C GLN A 198 -14.58 -12.16 2.09
N LYS A 199 -13.56 -11.63 2.76
CA LYS A 199 -12.43 -12.41 3.25
C LYS A 199 -12.30 -12.30 4.77
N LYS A 200 -11.96 -13.42 5.39
CA LYS A 200 -11.67 -13.43 6.83
C LYS A 200 -10.22 -12.99 7.07
N ARG A 201 -10.03 -12.12 8.07
CA ARG A 201 -8.68 -11.80 8.57
C ARG A 201 -8.10 -13.02 9.29
N ALA A 202 -6.77 -13.17 9.21
CA ALA A 202 -6.08 -14.18 10.00
C ALA A 202 -6.35 -13.98 11.50
N PRO A 203 -6.50 -15.04 12.28
CA PRO A 203 -6.64 -14.95 13.73
C PRO A 203 -5.48 -14.17 14.35
N GLN A 204 -5.75 -13.42 15.42
CA GLN A 204 -4.75 -12.55 16.05
C GLN A 204 -3.46 -13.27 16.46
N TRP A 205 -3.56 -14.53 16.91
CA TRP A 205 -2.40 -15.34 17.28
C TRP A 205 -1.46 -15.62 16.10
N MET A 206 -2.00 -15.75 14.86
CA MET A 206 -1.18 -15.88 13.66
C MET A 206 -0.45 -14.58 13.33
N GLY A 207 -1.05 -13.43 13.63
CA GLY A 207 -0.39 -12.13 13.54
C GLY A 207 0.76 -12.00 14.54
N ALA A 208 0.54 -12.43 15.79
CA ALA A 208 1.56 -12.45 16.84
C ALA A 208 2.75 -13.37 16.48
N LEU A 209 2.49 -14.52 15.86
CA LEU A 209 3.51 -15.44 15.35
C LEU A 209 4.09 -15.03 13.98
N GLN A 210 3.60 -13.95 13.38
CA GLN A 210 4.01 -13.43 12.08
C GLN A 210 3.81 -14.41 10.90
N ILE A 211 2.82 -15.30 11.01
CA ILE A 211 2.45 -16.32 10.01
C ILE A 211 1.13 -16.01 9.28
N GLU A 212 0.68 -14.75 9.25
CA GLU A 212 -0.51 -14.33 8.49
C GLU A 212 -0.41 -14.68 7.00
N TRP A 213 0.82 -14.70 6.44
CA TRP A 213 1.05 -15.09 5.06
C TRP A 213 0.62 -16.54 4.78
N LEU A 214 0.77 -17.46 5.76
CA LEU A 214 0.33 -18.84 5.62
C LEU A 214 -1.20 -18.93 5.59
N TYR A 215 -1.89 -18.16 6.43
CA TYR A 215 -3.35 -18.10 6.41
C TYR A 215 -3.87 -17.58 5.07
N ARG A 216 -3.26 -16.53 4.52
CA ARG A 216 -3.60 -16.00 3.19
C ARG A 216 -3.32 -17.01 2.08
N LEU A 217 -2.27 -17.82 2.19
CA LEU A 217 -1.96 -18.89 1.25
C LEU A 217 -3.01 -20.00 1.31
N LEU A 218 -3.47 -20.37 2.51
CA LEU A 218 -4.53 -21.39 2.69
C LEU A 218 -5.87 -20.91 2.10
N GLN A 219 -6.20 -19.62 2.22
CA GLN A 219 -7.39 -19.05 1.60
C GLN A 219 -7.29 -18.92 0.07
N GLU A 220 -6.10 -18.64 -0.44
CA GLU A 220 -5.82 -18.46 -1.86
C GLU A 220 -4.58 -19.26 -2.28
N PRO A 221 -4.71 -20.58 -2.55
CA PRO A 221 -3.56 -21.41 -2.92
C PRO A 221 -2.81 -20.92 -4.16
N SER A 222 -3.50 -20.22 -5.08
CA SER A 222 -2.87 -19.60 -6.26
C SER A 222 -1.74 -18.61 -5.94
N ARG A 223 -1.69 -18.12 -4.69
CA ARG A 223 -0.62 -17.21 -4.21
C ARG A 223 0.71 -17.89 -3.92
N TRP A 224 0.81 -19.23 -4.03
CA TRP A 224 2.05 -19.95 -3.71
C TRP A 224 3.29 -19.39 -4.42
N ARG A 225 3.13 -18.97 -5.70
CA ARG A 225 4.22 -18.36 -6.47
C ARG A 225 4.73 -17.06 -5.83
N ARG A 226 3.84 -16.28 -5.22
CA ARG A 226 4.19 -15.05 -4.51
C ARG A 226 4.93 -15.34 -3.20
N MET A 227 4.65 -16.50 -2.58
CA MET A 227 5.34 -16.91 -1.34
C MET A 227 6.79 -17.27 -1.59
N LEU A 228 7.19 -17.62 -2.83
CA LEU A 228 8.60 -17.82 -3.20
C LEU A 228 9.45 -16.55 -3.03
N SER A 229 8.82 -15.38 -3.00
CA SER A 229 9.51 -14.12 -2.70
C SER A 229 10.05 -14.06 -1.27
N LEU A 230 9.46 -14.80 -0.31
CA LEU A 230 9.90 -14.77 1.09
C LEU A 230 11.30 -15.36 1.29
N PRO A 231 11.61 -16.61 0.85
CA PRO A 231 12.97 -17.13 0.93
C PRO A 231 13.95 -16.34 0.06
N GLN A 232 13.54 -15.83 -1.10
CA GLN A 232 14.39 -14.97 -1.93
C GLN A 232 14.74 -13.66 -1.21
N PHE A 233 13.76 -13.03 -0.55
CA PHE A 233 13.97 -11.84 0.27
C PHE A 233 14.96 -12.13 1.41
N ALA A 234 14.73 -13.22 2.16
CA ALA A 234 15.61 -13.60 3.26
C ALA A 234 17.05 -13.81 2.78
N TRP A 235 17.23 -14.53 1.67
CA TRP A 235 18.53 -14.73 1.05
C TRP A 235 19.20 -13.42 0.65
N ALA A 236 18.47 -12.52 -0.03
CA ALA A 236 18.97 -11.22 -0.45
C ALA A 236 19.43 -10.35 0.74
N VAL A 237 18.66 -10.38 1.84
CA VAL A 237 19.04 -9.67 3.08
C VAL A 237 20.28 -10.26 3.74
N ILE A 238 20.42 -11.59 3.76
CA ILE A 238 21.57 -12.27 4.39
C ILE A 238 22.84 -12.09 3.55
N SER A 239 22.73 -12.26 2.23
CA SER A 239 23.89 -12.20 1.31
C SER A 239 24.32 -10.77 0.97
N GLY A 240 23.48 -9.76 1.24
CA GLY A 240 23.73 -8.39 0.79
C GLY A 240 23.62 -8.20 -0.73
N ASN A 241 23.28 -9.26 -1.48
CA ASN A 241 23.16 -9.25 -2.94
C ASN A 241 21.70 -9.38 -3.36
N PRO A 242 21.01 -8.25 -3.64
CA PRO A 242 19.67 -8.33 -4.22
C PRO A 242 19.75 -8.97 -5.62
N PRO A 243 18.75 -9.78 -6.00
CA PRO A 243 18.68 -10.34 -7.35
C PRO A 243 18.68 -9.18 -8.37
N ARG A 244 19.50 -9.32 -9.42
CA ARG A 244 19.56 -8.34 -10.49
C ARG A 244 18.20 -8.29 -11.18
N PRO A 245 17.70 -7.07 -11.55
CA PRO A 245 16.48 -6.96 -12.33
C PRO A 245 16.62 -7.80 -13.60
N ALA A 246 15.59 -8.56 -13.94
CA ALA A 246 15.56 -9.30 -15.19
C ALA A 246 15.79 -8.30 -16.33
N LYS A 247 16.79 -8.56 -17.20
CA LYS A 247 17.02 -7.74 -18.40
C LYS A 247 15.69 -7.64 -19.14
N GLN A 248 15.19 -6.45 -19.34
CA GLN A 248 14.04 -6.22 -20.21
C GLN A 248 14.38 -6.88 -21.55
N ARG A 249 13.58 -7.88 -21.96
CA ARG A 249 13.61 -8.36 -23.32
C ARG A 249 13.26 -7.17 -24.18
N PRO A 250 14.10 -6.79 -25.17
CA PRO A 250 13.71 -5.77 -26.12
C PRO A 250 12.37 -6.22 -26.76
N GLU A 251 11.39 -5.34 -26.78
CA GLU A 251 10.16 -5.56 -27.50
C GLU A 251 10.52 -5.99 -28.93
N ALA A 252 10.12 -7.21 -29.31
CA ALA A 252 10.31 -7.70 -30.65
C ALA A 252 9.58 -6.73 -31.58
N GLY A 253 10.37 -5.97 -32.34
CA GLY A 253 9.89 -4.93 -33.23
C GLY A 253 8.74 -5.46 -34.08
N LYS A 254 7.61 -4.79 -34.05
CA LYS A 254 6.58 -4.91 -35.07
C LYS A 254 7.25 -4.61 -36.41
N ARG A 255 7.48 -5.63 -37.24
CA ARG A 255 7.84 -5.44 -38.65
C ARG A 255 6.68 -4.70 -39.32
N PRO A 256 6.94 -3.61 -40.03
CA PRO A 256 5.93 -3.03 -40.90
C PRO A 256 5.71 -3.99 -42.07
N GLY A 257 4.46 -4.45 -42.25
CA GLY A 257 3.93 -5.10 -43.43
C GLY A 257 2.96 -4.15 -44.11
#